data_21b1d32876d4bbbd6956ce9ed9eaaadf
#
_entry.id   21b1d32876d4bbbd6956ce9ed9eaaadf
#
_cell.length_a   1.000
_cell.length_b   1.000
_cell.length_c   1.000
_cell.angle_alpha   90.00
_cell.angle_beta   90.00
_cell.angle_gamma   90.00
#
_symmetry.space_group_name_H-M   'P 1'
#
loop_
_entity.id
_entity.type
_entity.pdbx_description
1 polymer ?
#
loop_
_entity_poly.entity_id
_entity_poly.type
_entity_poly.pdbx_seq_one_letter_code
_entity_poly.pdbx_strand_id
1 'polypeptide(L)'
;ENTAGSRGYLKLVDEEKNILAVKRSHPKKIESQWVLINLNFIVEKDSKQIKFFIHNEKTLPAYYDDLKIELLNKSRRPVFKKENLRIQIKSKDLDKLFQYREKAIQNGVIGKSLKKYFTGLMIYKKEEIPIKIRLKGDWIDHLSGDKWSFRIKILGNKDFKGMKTFSIQHPKTRSFLKEWIMHKIFRDENILTTRYGFVTVSLNGKNLGIYAYEEHFSKELLKYNKRMKAPILKFNEEGVWETRVNNPKNRNFYPYFEASEIIPFQKKNIFSSDNLKKDFEKGLKLMTKYKEFDGNLEDIFDLNYTAKIYAIYDIGKIRHSYHWHNQRFYYNPKANKLEHIAFDCYAGIEEGIKDVIYGYSDKDSYDFKMTYLSKQFFNNDIFVSSYKKFLNKFSEPEYLTDIINKYSTSSDSLNTILKYEFLDYEFDINYLIDNAKAVRELLPIYTSNHNFLVKHIKYN
;
A
#
# COMPACT_ATOMS: atom_id res chain seq x y z
N GLU A 1 34.18 18.56 -1.87
CA GLU A 1 34.45 17.25 -1.25
C GLU A 1 33.23 16.81 -0.47
N ASN A 2 32.48 15.88 -1.02
CA ASN A 2 31.33 15.27 -0.34
C ASN A 2 31.85 14.28 0.69
N THR A 3 31.94 14.70 1.92
CA THR A 3 32.07 13.78 3.03
C THR A 3 30.74 13.00 3.15
N ALA A 4 30.83 11.69 3.07
CA ALA A 4 29.72 10.79 3.10
C ALA A 4 28.74 11.12 4.25
N GLY A 5 27.57 11.66 3.90
CA GLY A 5 26.47 11.82 4.82
C GLY A 5 25.88 13.20 5.06
N SER A 6 26.34 14.29 4.44
CA SER A 6 25.61 15.57 4.52
C SER A 6 24.39 15.55 3.59
N ARG A 7 23.21 15.89 4.12
CA ARG A 7 21.97 16.01 3.33
C ARG A 7 21.57 17.47 3.32
N GLY A 8 21.54 18.07 2.14
CA GLY A 8 20.92 19.37 1.95
C GLY A 8 19.41 19.21 1.72
N TYR A 9 18.61 20.15 2.13
CA TYR A 9 17.23 20.23 1.72
C TYR A 9 16.77 21.65 1.42
N LEU A 10 15.90 21.75 0.43
CA LEU A 10 15.19 22.97 0.09
C LEU A 10 13.81 22.97 0.76
N LYS A 11 13.46 24.06 1.41
CA LYS A 11 12.16 24.27 2.03
C LYS A 11 11.58 25.59 1.55
N LEU A 12 10.33 25.55 1.15
CA LEU A 12 9.54 26.70 0.75
C LEU A 12 8.41 26.91 1.73
N VAL A 13 8.23 28.14 2.18
CA VAL A 13 7.12 28.54 3.04
C VAL A 13 6.47 29.80 2.52
N ASP A 14 5.18 29.93 2.78
CA ASP A 14 4.44 31.18 2.54
C ASP A 14 4.67 32.20 3.67
N GLU A 15 3.98 33.33 3.60
CA GLU A 15 4.04 34.41 4.58
C GLU A 15 3.58 34.00 5.98
N GLU A 16 2.68 33.01 6.06
CA GLU A 16 2.17 32.44 7.33
C GLU A 16 3.04 31.31 7.86
N LYS A 17 4.20 31.05 7.25
CA LYS A 17 5.14 29.95 7.54
C LYS A 17 4.57 28.56 7.23
N ASN A 18 3.49 28.45 6.43
CA ASN A 18 3.05 27.16 5.93
C ASN A 18 4.08 26.60 4.96
N ILE A 19 4.36 25.30 5.08
CA ILE A 19 5.33 24.63 4.21
C ILE A 19 4.65 24.34 2.87
N LEU A 20 5.08 25.01 1.81
CA LEU A 20 4.59 24.80 0.45
C LEU A 20 5.25 23.58 -0.20
N ALA A 21 6.55 23.42 0.01
CA ALA A 21 7.29 22.28 -0.50
C ALA A 21 8.57 22.03 0.30
N VAL A 22 9.00 20.76 0.36
CA VAL A 22 10.31 20.36 0.90
C VAL A 22 10.87 19.25 0.02
N LYS A 23 12.13 19.41 -0.40
CA LYS A 23 12.85 18.34 -1.09
C LYS A 23 14.24 18.18 -0.48
N ARG A 24 14.58 16.91 -0.20
CA ARG A 24 15.91 16.54 0.34
C ARG A 24 16.77 16.00 -0.78
N SER A 25 18.06 16.34 -0.77
CA SER A 25 19.02 15.66 -1.62
C SER A 25 19.24 14.24 -1.08
N HIS A 26 19.19 13.24 -1.96
CA HIS A 26 19.70 11.92 -1.62
C HIS A 26 21.20 11.89 -1.95
N PRO A 27 22.07 11.53 -0.99
CA PRO A 27 23.46 11.33 -1.30
C PRO A 27 23.59 10.13 -2.24
N LYS A 28 23.73 10.36 -3.52
CA LYS A 28 24.31 9.33 -4.39
C LYS A 28 25.77 9.21 -4.00
N LYS A 29 26.25 7.99 -3.83
CA LYS A 29 27.68 7.64 -3.70
C LYS A 29 28.37 7.93 -5.03
N ILE A 30 28.59 9.20 -5.34
CA ILE A 30 29.31 9.62 -6.55
C ILE A 30 30.31 10.66 -6.10
N GLU A 31 31.56 10.32 -6.28
CA GLU A 31 32.71 11.17 -6.08
C GLU A 31 32.55 12.49 -6.84
N SER A 32 32.70 13.59 -6.12
CA SER A 32 32.93 14.97 -6.64
C SER A 32 31.91 15.56 -7.63
N GLN A 33 30.62 15.24 -7.58
CA GLN A 33 29.64 15.84 -8.50
C GLN A 33 28.55 16.67 -7.81
N TRP A 34 28.24 17.81 -8.41
CA TRP A 34 27.07 18.62 -8.08
C TRP A 34 25.79 17.85 -8.33
N VAL A 35 24.84 17.93 -7.42
CA VAL A 35 23.52 17.28 -7.56
C VAL A 35 22.47 18.34 -7.84
N LEU A 36 21.81 18.25 -8.98
CA LEU A 36 20.69 19.11 -9.30
C LEU A 36 19.47 18.73 -8.45
N ILE A 37 18.95 19.69 -7.67
CA ILE A 37 17.75 19.54 -6.87
C ILE A 37 16.63 20.35 -7.52
N ASN A 38 15.70 19.68 -8.19
CA ASN A 38 14.49 20.32 -8.71
C ASN A 38 13.37 20.25 -7.67
N LEU A 39 12.72 21.37 -7.41
CA LEU A 39 11.58 21.47 -6.51
C LEU A 39 10.44 22.19 -7.22
N ASN A 40 9.37 21.45 -7.54
CA ASN A 40 8.15 22.03 -8.09
C ASN A 40 7.15 22.31 -6.96
N PHE A 41 6.49 23.45 -7.03
CA PHE A 41 5.51 23.86 -6.02
C PHE A 41 4.41 24.70 -6.65
N ILE A 42 3.29 24.79 -5.96
CA ILE A 42 2.14 25.60 -6.40
C ILE A 42 2.00 26.76 -5.44
N VAL A 43 1.97 27.98 -6.00
CA VAL A 43 1.64 29.20 -5.26
C VAL A 43 0.15 29.42 -5.34
N GLU A 44 -0.51 29.54 -4.19
CA GLU A 44 -1.92 29.94 -4.18
C GLU A 44 -2.05 31.43 -4.56
N LYS A 45 -3.19 31.82 -5.18
CA LYS A 45 -3.39 33.13 -5.79
C LYS A 45 -3.12 34.32 -4.84
N ASP A 46 -3.27 34.09 -3.54
CA ASP A 46 -3.25 35.15 -2.53
C ASP A 46 -1.92 35.21 -1.75
N SER A 47 -0.95 34.37 -2.10
CA SER A 47 0.36 34.41 -1.44
C SER A 47 1.16 35.62 -1.91
N LYS A 48 1.45 36.55 -0.99
CA LYS A 48 2.19 37.79 -1.27
C LYS A 48 3.70 37.59 -1.22
N GLN A 49 4.18 36.60 -0.47
CA GLN A 49 5.60 36.32 -0.28
C GLN A 49 5.90 34.83 -0.18
N ILE A 50 6.97 34.38 -0.81
CA ILE A 50 7.50 33.02 -0.69
C ILE A 50 8.93 33.14 -0.16
N LYS A 51 9.23 32.39 0.90
CA LYS A 51 10.57 32.30 1.49
C LYS A 51 11.22 30.98 1.14
N PHE A 52 12.42 31.04 0.61
CA PHE A 52 13.27 29.89 0.34
C PHE A 52 14.21 29.66 1.51
N PHE A 53 14.26 28.44 2.00
CA PHE A 53 15.22 28.03 3.00
C PHE A 53 16.08 26.90 2.43
N ILE A 54 17.39 27.09 2.52
CA ILE A 54 18.38 26.08 2.18
C ILE A 54 18.98 25.62 3.50
N HIS A 55 18.84 24.35 3.81
CA HIS A 55 19.29 23.78 5.07
C HIS A 55 20.28 22.65 4.85
N ASN A 56 21.22 22.54 5.78
CA ASN A 56 22.10 21.39 5.92
C ASN A 56 21.70 20.60 7.17
N GLU A 57 21.43 19.31 7.04
CA GLU A 57 21.01 18.45 8.15
C GLU A 57 22.15 18.01 9.07
N LYS A 58 23.41 18.32 8.72
CA LYS A 58 24.58 17.95 9.53
C LYS A 58 25.54 19.13 9.67
N THR A 59 26.45 18.98 10.61
CA THR A 59 27.51 19.98 10.95
C THR A 59 28.56 20.22 9.85
N LEU A 60 28.52 19.47 8.76
CA LEU A 60 29.46 19.61 7.64
C LEU A 60 28.95 20.64 6.63
N PRO A 61 29.80 21.49 6.05
CA PRO A 61 29.37 22.48 5.09
C PRO A 61 28.74 21.85 3.85
N ALA A 62 27.69 22.49 3.35
CA ALA A 62 27.09 22.19 2.05
C ALA A 62 27.18 23.42 1.17
N TYR A 63 27.56 23.23 -0.07
CA TYR A 63 27.69 24.30 -1.06
C TYR A 63 26.50 24.25 -2.00
N TYR A 64 26.00 25.41 -2.40
CA TYR A 64 24.86 25.56 -3.30
C TYR A 64 25.25 26.55 -4.39
N ASP A 65 24.88 26.24 -5.61
CA ASP A 65 25.17 27.05 -6.78
C ASP A 65 23.97 27.01 -7.75
N ASP A 66 23.86 27.98 -8.64
CA ASP A 66 22.88 28.06 -9.72
C ASP A 66 21.39 27.93 -9.28
N LEU A 67 20.96 28.80 -8.36
CA LEU A 67 19.53 28.88 -8.02
C LEU A 67 18.72 29.46 -9.20
N LYS A 68 17.91 28.64 -9.88
CA LYS A 68 17.02 29.08 -10.94
C LYS A 68 15.55 28.89 -10.52
N ILE A 69 14.76 29.94 -10.68
CA ILE A 69 13.32 29.91 -10.41
C ILE A 69 12.59 30.18 -11.73
N GLU A 70 11.74 29.23 -12.13
CA GLU A 70 10.95 29.33 -13.34
C GLU A 70 9.46 29.29 -13.03
N LEU A 71 8.69 30.17 -13.66
CA LEU A 71 7.22 30.12 -13.61
C LEU A 71 6.73 29.11 -14.66
N LEU A 72 6.29 27.95 -14.19
CA LEU A 72 5.67 26.96 -15.05
C LEU A 72 4.23 27.36 -15.37
N ASN A 73 3.90 27.43 -16.66
CA ASN A 73 2.62 27.96 -17.14
C ASN A 73 1.42 27.23 -16.58
N LYS A 74 0.35 27.96 -16.21
CA LYS A 74 -0.80 27.46 -15.49
C LYS A 74 -1.88 26.98 -16.45
N SER A 75 -2.10 25.70 -16.56
CA SER A 75 -3.40 25.21 -16.92
C SER A 75 -4.28 25.10 -15.66
N ARG A 76 -5.60 25.24 -15.79
CA ARG A 76 -6.56 25.12 -14.68
C ARG A 76 -6.45 23.72 -14.04
N ARG A 77 -6.34 23.61 -12.70
CA ARG A 77 -6.31 22.32 -11.98
C ARG A 77 -7.42 21.40 -12.50
N PRO A 78 -7.13 20.24 -13.07
CA PRO A 78 -8.14 19.25 -13.31
C PRO A 78 -8.64 18.80 -11.95
N VAL A 79 -9.88 19.01 -11.69
CA VAL A 79 -10.56 18.51 -10.50
C VAL A 79 -11.26 17.23 -10.92
N PHE A 80 -11.20 16.19 -10.12
CA PHE A 80 -12.15 15.09 -10.22
C PHE A 80 -13.55 15.63 -9.93
N LYS A 81 -14.12 16.41 -10.85
CA LYS A 81 -15.38 17.17 -10.63
C LYS A 81 -16.53 16.30 -10.13
N LYS A 82 -16.53 15.00 -10.49
CA LYS A 82 -17.56 14.03 -10.10
C LYS A 82 -17.19 13.18 -8.88
N GLU A 83 -15.92 13.22 -8.42
CA GLU A 83 -15.39 12.36 -7.38
C GLU A 83 -14.79 13.22 -6.26
N ASN A 84 -15.64 13.99 -5.58
CA ASN A 84 -15.26 14.87 -4.48
C ASN A 84 -15.93 14.41 -3.19
N LEU A 85 -15.12 14.19 -2.14
CA LEU A 85 -15.57 13.91 -0.78
C LEU A 85 -15.40 15.17 0.06
N ARG A 86 -16.48 15.75 0.51
CA ARG A 86 -16.45 16.84 1.50
C ARG A 86 -16.74 16.25 2.88
N ILE A 87 -15.79 16.34 3.79
CA ILE A 87 -15.87 15.79 5.14
C ILE A 87 -15.99 16.92 6.14
N GLN A 88 -16.93 16.81 7.04
CA GLN A 88 -17.17 17.75 8.14
C GLN A 88 -17.13 17.00 9.47
N ILE A 89 -16.33 17.48 10.40
CA ILE A 89 -16.23 17.00 11.77
C ILE A 89 -16.23 18.19 12.73
N LYS A 90 -16.63 17.98 13.97
CA LYS A 90 -16.63 19.04 14.98
C LYS A 90 -15.20 19.53 15.24
N SER A 91 -15.00 20.84 15.41
CA SER A 91 -13.68 21.43 15.64
C SER A 91 -12.94 20.77 16.79
N LYS A 92 -13.60 20.54 17.92
CA LYS A 92 -13.03 19.83 19.08
C LYS A 92 -12.53 18.40 18.76
N ASP A 93 -13.15 17.72 17.80
CA ASP A 93 -12.76 16.38 17.37
C ASP A 93 -11.60 16.44 16.38
N LEU A 94 -11.54 17.49 15.54
CA LEU A 94 -10.40 17.79 14.70
C LEU A 94 -9.15 18.08 15.57
N ASP A 95 -9.28 18.91 16.61
CA ASP A 95 -8.18 19.21 17.55
C ASP A 95 -7.64 17.93 18.23
N LYS A 96 -8.52 16.99 18.59
CA LYS A 96 -8.10 15.68 19.11
C LYS A 96 -7.36 14.84 18.05
N LEU A 97 -7.79 14.89 16.78
CA LEU A 97 -7.05 14.22 15.72
C LEU A 97 -5.65 14.81 15.53
N PHE A 98 -5.50 16.13 15.66
CA PHE A 98 -4.19 16.80 15.71
C PHE A 98 -3.32 16.28 16.87
N GLN A 99 -3.86 16.26 18.09
CA GLN A 99 -3.15 15.73 19.25
C GLN A 99 -2.73 14.26 19.05
N TYR A 100 -3.60 13.43 18.47
CA TYR A 100 -3.27 12.04 18.18
C TYR A 100 -2.17 11.91 17.13
N ARG A 101 -2.17 12.78 16.11
CA ARG A 101 -1.10 12.86 15.11
C ARG A 101 0.24 13.19 15.77
N GLU A 102 0.31 14.25 16.55
CA GLU A 102 1.55 14.67 17.21
C GLU A 102 2.10 13.56 18.11
N LYS A 103 1.22 12.91 18.89
CA LYS A 103 1.61 11.77 19.71
C LYS A 103 2.10 10.56 18.89
N ALA A 104 1.49 10.30 17.73
CA ALA A 104 1.94 9.25 16.84
C ALA A 104 3.32 9.55 16.24
N ILE A 105 3.58 10.81 15.88
CA ILE A 105 4.89 11.25 15.37
C ILE A 105 5.96 11.10 16.45
N GLN A 106 5.66 11.47 17.71
CA GLN A 106 6.57 11.28 18.84
C GLN A 106 6.87 9.79 19.09
N ASN A 107 5.86 8.92 18.97
CA ASN A 107 6.01 7.48 19.13
C ASN A 107 6.67 6.77 17.93
N GLY A 108 6.76 7.44 16.77
CA GLY A 108 7.21 6.84 15.51
C GLY A 108 6.23 5.88 14.84
N VAL A 109 5.07 5.62 15.46
CA VAL A 109 4.00 4.73 14.95
C VAL A 109 2.63 5.20 15.45
N ILE A 110 1.56 4.80 14.72
CA ILE A 110 0.17 5.07 15.11
C ILE A 110 -0.34 3.90 15.96
N GLY A 111 -0.12 3.98 17.27
CA GLY A 111 -0.57 2.95 18.21
C GLY A 111 -2.12 2.84 18.27
N LYS A 112 -2.62 1.71 18.77
CA LYS A 112 -4.07 1.40 18.90
C LYS A 112 -4.85 2.48 19.66
N SER A 113 -4.27 3.03 20.72
CA SER A 113 -4.90 4.08 21.56
C SER A 113 -5.23 5.36 20.79
N LEU A 114 -4.52 5.62 19.67
CA LEU A 114 -4.68 6.80 18.81
C LEU A 114 -5.66 6.55 17.64
N LYS A 115 -6.17 5.33 17.47
CA LYS A 115 -7.10 4.95 16.41
C LYS A 115 -8.58 5.04 16.84
N LYS A 116 -8.94 6.09 17.59
CA LYS A 116 -10.32 6.32 18.05
C LYS A 116 -11.17 7.00 16.97
N TYR A 117 -12.42 6.56 16.86
CA TYR A 117 -13.39 7.12 15.91
C TYR A 117 -14.08 8.36 16.47
N PHE A 118 -14.24 9.35 15.57
CA PHE A 118 -15.06 10.55 15.77
C PHE A 118 -16.23 10.50 14.78
N THR A 119 -17.34 11.13 15.14
CA THR A 119 -18.52 11.27 14.26
C THR A 119 -18.34 12.47 13.34
N GLY A 120 -18.85 12.34 12.12
CA GLY A 120 -18.82 13.41 11.13
C GLY A 120 -19.87 13.21 10.05
N LEU A 121 -19.86 14.11 9.09
CA LEU A 121 -20.68 14.09 7.89
C LEU A 121 -19.78 14.05 6.67
N MET A 122 -20.07 13.18 5.72
CA MET A 122 -19.44 13.14 4.41
C MET A 122 -20.48 13.54 3.35
N ILE A 123 -20.14 14.46 2.49
CA ILE A 123 -20.99 14.85 1.37
C ILE A 123 -20.36 14.29 0.09
N TYR A 124 -21.10 13.42 -0.58
CA TYR A 124 -20.70 12.80 -1.83
C TYR A 124 -21.87 12.80 -2.82
N LYS A 125 -21.64 13.29 -4.06
CA LYS A 125 -22.69 13.46 -5.09
C LYS A 125 -23.93 14.21 -4.59
N LYS A 126 -23.71 15.26 -3.80
CA LYS A 126 -24.74 16.08 -3.13
C LYS A 126 -25.52 15.38 -2.01
N GLU A 127 -25.20 14.13 -1.69
CA GLU A 127 -25.83 13.41 -0.59
C GLU A 127 -25.02 13.56 0.69
N GLU A 128 -25.72 13.83 1.78
CA GLU A 128 -25.16 13.84 3.13
C GLU A 128 -25.17 12.44 3.72
N ILE A 129 -24.01 11.97 4.17
CA ILE A 129 -23.77 10.62 4.63
C ILE A 129 -23.13 10.68 6.01
N PRO A 130 -23.83 10.27 7.07
CA PRO A 130 -23.23 10.20 8.40
C PRO A 130 -22.07 9.19 8.43
N ILE A 131 -20.97 9.58 9.05
CA ILE A 131 -19.75 8.75 9.11
C ILE A 131 -19.15 8.71 10.50
N LYS A 132 -18.27 7.72 10.68
CA LYS A 132 -17.21 7.74 11.70
C LYS A 132 -15.87 7.80 11.00
N ILE A 133 -14.96 8.65 11.49
CA ILE A 133 -13.64 8.88 10.94
C ILE A 133 -12.56 8.73 12.01
N ARG A 134 -11.40 8.19 11.67
CA ARG A 134 -10.22 8.08 12.53
C ARG A 134 -8.94 8.11 11.72
N LEU A 135 -7.80 8.33 12.36
CA LEU A 135 -6.50 8.12 11.71
C LEU A 135 -6.35 6.68 11.20
N LYS A 136 -5.68 6.52 10.04
CA LYS A 136 -5.40 5.22 9.39
C LYS A 136 -3.90 5.05 9.23
N GLY A 137 -3.48 3.79 9.26
CA GLY A 137 -2.09 3.37 9.12
C GLY A 137 -1.52 2.89 10.44
N ASP A 138 -0.34 2.37 10.38
CA ASP A 138 0.47 1.92 11.51
C ASP A 138 1.77 2.75 11.55
N TRP A 139 2.31 3.09 10.39
CA TRP A 139 3.47 3.95 10.22
C TRP A 139 3.11 5.42 10.11
N ILE A 140 4.08 6.28 10.47
CA ILE A 140 3.95 7.75 10.45
C ILE A 140 3.95 8.35 9.03
N ASP A 141 4.35 7.62 7.99
CA ASP A 141 4.21 8.03 6.59
C ASP A 141 2.77 8.40 6.22
N HIS A 142 1.80 7.71 6.85
CA HIS A 142 0.38 8.02 6.78
C HIS A 142 -0.03 9.37 7.39
N LEU A 143 0.86 10.04 8.09
CA LEU A 143 0.64 11.32 8.76
C LEU A 143 1.56 12.42 8.24
N SER A 144 2.30 12.15 7.16
CA SER A 144 3.25 13.09 6.58
C SER A 144 2.53 14.27 5.90
N GLY A 145 3.05 15.48 6.15
CA GLY A 145 2.48 16.72 5.57
C GLY A 145 1.03 16.96 6.00
N ASP A 146 0.25 17.55 5.11
CA ASP A 146 -1.18 17.90 5.33
C ASP A 146 -2.15 16.78 4.90
N LYS A 147 -1.66 15.79 4.16
CA LYS A 147 -2.49 14.69 3.62
C LYS A 147 -2.47 13.47 4.54
N TRP A 148 -3.10 13.58 5.71
CA TRP A 148 -3.21 12.46 6.63
C TRP A 148 -4.13 11.38 6.10
N SER A 149 -3.82 10.15 6.42
CA SER A 149 -4.66 9.01 6.07
C SER A 149 -5.77 8.79 7.11
N PHE A 150 -6.98 8.57 6.61
CA PHE A 150 -8.15 8.34 7.43
C PHE A 150 -8.85 7.03 7.08
N ARG A 151 -9.39 6.36 8.11
CA ARG A 151 -10.37 5.29 7.97
C ARG A 151 -11.77 5.88 8.16
N ILE A 152 -12.63 5.68 7.17
CA ILE A 152 -14.01 6.15 7.16
C ILE A 152 -14.94 4.94 7.26
N LYS A 153 -15.93 5.04 8.14
CA LYS A 153 -17.03 4.07 8.27
C LYS A 153 -18.34 4.80 8.08
N ILE A 154 -19.09 4.41 7.08
CA ILE A 154 -20.41 4.95 6.76
C ILE A 154 -21.44 4.36 7.72
N LEU A 155 -22.30 5.21 8.24
CA LEU A 155 -23.43 4.87 9.08
C LEU A 155 -24.74 4.81 8.26
N GLY A 156 -25.70 4.01 8.73
CA GLY A 156 -26.99 3.86 8.03
C GLY A 156 -26.88 3.06 6.72
N ASN A 157 -27.77 3.35 5.76
CA ASN A 157 -27.94 2.50 4.56
C ASN A 157 -27.17 2.99 3.33
N LYS A 158 -26.66 4.23 3.34
CA LYS A 158 -25.87 4.79 2.22
C LYS A 158 -24.49 4.11 2.12
N ASP A 159 -23.83 4.30 1.01
CA ASP A 159 -22.48 3.79 0.73
C ASP A 159 -21.65 4.79 -0.08
N PHE A 160 -20.36 4.52 -0.19
CA PHE A 160 -19.45 5.16 -1.13
C PHE A 160 -18.99 4.12 -2.15
N LYS A 161 -19.46 4.22 -3.39
CA LYS A 161 -19.14 3.25 -4.47
C LYS A 161 -19.41 1.77 -4.06
N GLY A 162 -20.48 1.54 -3.29
CA GLY A 162 -20.81 0.22 -2.74
C GLY A 162 -19.98 -0.20 -1.51
N MET A 163 -19.18 0.70 -0.94
CA MET A 163 -18.36 0.44 0.26
C MET A 163 -18.97 1.07 1.51
N LYS A 164 -19.03 0.33 2.61
CA LYS A 164 -19.42 0.82 3.94
C LYS A 164 -18.23 1.28 4.77
N THR A 165 -17.06 0.71 4.51
CA THR A 165 -15.82 1.07 5.19
C THR A 165 -14.69 1.14 4.16
N PHE A 166 -13.95 2.23 4.17
CA PHE A 166 -12.81 2.45 3.29
C PHE A 166 -11.80 3.40 3.95
N SER A 167 -10.62 3.47 3.38
CA SER A 167 -9.61 4.47 3.75
C SER A 167 -9.48 5.52 2.67
N ILE A 168 -9.07 6.71 3.07
CA ILE A 168 -8.48 7.71 2.18
C ILE A 168 -7.05 7.98 2.67
N GLN A 169 -6.11 8.10 1.74
CA GLN A 169 -4.68 8.22 2.06
C GLN A 169 -3.93 8.98 0.99
N HIS A 170 -2.76 9.51 1.34
CA HIS A 170 -1.88 10.10 0.34
C HIS A 170 -1.54 9.05 -0.73
N PRO A 171 -1.73 9.33 -2.03
CA PRO A 171 -1.49 8.34 -3.09
C PRO A 171 -0.08 7.72 -3.07
N LYS A 172 0.93 8.50 -2.63
CA LYS A 172 2.32 8.04 -2.50
C LYS A 172 2.48 6.83 -1.57
N THR A 173 1.61 6.66 -0.55
CA THR A 173 1.70 5.53 0.39
C THR A 173 1.50 4.18 -0.27
N ARG A 174 1.03 4.16 -1.53
CA ARG A 174 0.79 2.97 -2.35
C ARG A 174 1.27 3.15 -3.78
N SER A 175 2.31 3.93 -4.02
CA SER A 175 2.90 4.17 -5.34
C SER A 175 1.88 4.52 -6.43
N PHE A 176 0.84 5.30 -6.07
CA PHE A 176 -0.11 5.92 -6.99
C PHE A 176 -0.76 4.93 -7.99
N LEU A 177 -0.46 5.08 -9.30
CA LEU A 177 -1.05 4.28 -10.37
C LEU A 177 -0.49 2.86 -10.45
N LYS A 178 0.66 2.57 -9.85
CA LYS A 178 1.16 1.19 -9.76
C LYS A 178 0.19 0.32 -8.95
N GLU A 179 -0.26 0.77 -7.78
CA GLU A 179 -1.30 0.06 -7.01
C GLU A 179 -2.59 -0.07 -7.80
N TRP A 180 -3.02 1.02 -8.47
CA TRP A 180 -4.26 1.05 -9.24
C TRP A 180 -4.27 0.01 -10.37
N ILE A 181 -3.20 -0.09 -11.17
CA ILE A 181 -3.12 -1.03 -12.28
C ILE A 181 -3.09 -2.48 -11.79
N MET A 182 -2.40 -2.76 -10.68
CA MET A 182 -2.38 -4.11 -10.11
C MET A 182 -3.77 -4.57 -9.68
N HIS A 183 -4.57 -3.71 -9.05
CA HIS A 183 -5.97 -4.03 -8.73
C HIS A 183 -6.84 -4.27 -9.99
N LYS A 184 -6.50 -3.68 -11.14
CA LYS A 184 -7.17 -3.96 -12.42
C LYS A 184 -6.80 -5.35 -12.92
N ILE A 185 -5.52 -5.69 -12.95
CA ILE A 185 -5.01 -7.00 -13.37
C ILE A 185 -5.58 -8.11 -12.49
N PHE A 186 -5.56 -7.97 -11.16
CA PHE A 186 -6.15 -8.95 -10.26
C PHE A 186 -7.62 -9.22 -10.57
N ARG A 187 -8.38 -8.18 -10.85
CA ARG A 187 -9.80 -8.30 -11.18
C ARG A 187 -10.02 -9.01 -12.51
N ASP A 188 -9.23 -8.68 -13.54
CA ASP A 188 -9.32 -9.32 -14.84
C ASP A 188 -9.03 -10.83 -14.74
N GLU A 189 -8.11 -11.20 -13.86
CA GLU A 189 -7.78 -12.61 -13.58
C GLU A 189 -8.69 -13.26 -12.52
N ASN A 190 -9.83 -12.63 -12.16
CA ASN A 190 -10.79 -13.11 -11.16
C ASN A 190 -10.16 -13.38 -9.78
N ILE A 191 -9.17 -12.59 -9.41
CA ILE A 191 -8.55 -12.61 -8.08
C ILE A 191 -9.30 -11.65 -7.15
N LEU A 192 -9.60 -12.13 -5.94
CA LEU A 192 -10.23 -11.33 -4.89
C LEU A 192 -9.31 -10.18 -4.49
N THR A 193 -9.76 -8.95 -4.73
CA THR A 193 -8.97 -7.74 -4.49
C THR A 193 -9.82 -6.57 -4.05
N THR A 194 -9.23 -5.61 -3.33
CA THR A 194 -9.90 -4.40 -2.86
C THR A 194 -10.14 -3.41 -4.00
N ARG A 195 -11.19 -2.58 -3.87
CA ARG A 195 -11.38 -1.42 -4.75
C ARG A 195 -10.37 -0.34 -4.38
N TYR A 196 -9.65 0.16 -5.36
CA TYR A 196 -8.70 1.24 -5.23
C TYR A 196 -8.92 2.30 -6.33
N GLY A 197 -8.71 3.57 -6.01
CA GLY A 197 -8.84 4.68 -6.97
C GLY A 197 -8.63 6.02 -6.30
N PHE A 198 -8.98 7.12 -6.99
CA PHE A 198 -8.67 8.47 -6.56
C PHE A 198 -9.91 9.33 -6.39
N VAL A 199 -9.86 10.26 -5.44
CA VAL A 199 -10.90 11.23 -5.13
C VAL A 199 -10.27 12.55 -4.71
N THR A 200 -10.95 13.67 -4.92
CA THR A 200 -10.60 14.93 -4.27
C THR A 200 -11.23 14.97 -2.88
N VAL A 201 -10.52 15.47 -1.89
CA VAL A 201 -10.98 15.54 -0.50
C VAL A 201 -10.93 16.98 0.01
N SER A 202 -11.97 17.40 0.71
CA SER A 202 -11.93 18.58 1.59
C SER A 202 -12.36 18.20 3.00
N LEU A 203 -11.73 18.79 4.01
CA LEU A 203 -12.01 18.57 5.43
C LEU A 203 -12.30 19.92 6.10
N ASN A 204 -13.51 20.08 6.64
CA ASN A 204 -13.98 21.32 7.26
C ASN A 204 -13.76 22.58 6.37
N GLY A 205 -13.99 22.43 5.06
CA GLY A 205 -13.81 23.50 4.08
C GLY A 205 -12.39 23.62 3.51
N LYS A 206 -11.36 23.13 4.20
CA LYS A 206 -9.97 23.10 3.67
C LYS A 206 -9.88 22.07 2.55
N ASN A 207 -9.45 22.50 1.37
CA ASN A 207 -9.19 21.60 0.24
C ASN A 207 -7.85 20.87 0.50
N LEU A 208 -7.92 19.55 0.63
CA LEU A 208 -6.75 18.68 0.83
C LEU A 208 -6.22 18.06 -0.47
N GLY A 209 -6.90 18.30 -1.62
CA GLY A 209 -6.49 17.81 -2.92
C GLY A 209 -6.79 16.33 -3.14
N ILE A 210 -5.94 15.65 -3.92
CA ILE A 210 -6.17 14.29 -4.39
C ILE A 210 -5.74 13.27 -3.33
N TYR A 211 -6.63 12.34 -3.02
CA TYR A 211 -6.41 11.17 -2.17
C TYR A 211 -6.63 9.88 -2.96
N ALA A 212 -5.92 8.84 -2.59
CA ALA A 212 -6.31 7.48 -2.96
C ALA A 212 -7.35 6.96 -1.96
N TYR A 213 -8.42 6.31 -2.45
CA TYR A 213 -9.30 5.51 -1.61
C TYR A 213 -8.98 4.02 -1.75
N GLU A 214 -9.12 3.30 -0.65
CA GLU A 214 -8.90 1.85 -0.58
C GLU A 214 -9.99 1.19 0.25
N GLU A 215 -10.62 0.16 -0.31
CA GLU A 215 -11.68 -0.60 0.34
C GLU A 215 -11.18 -1.36 1.57
N HIS A 216 -12.04 -1.49 2.57
CA HIS A 216 -11.77 -2.33 3.74
C HIS A 216 -12.39 -3.72 3.59
N PHE A 217 -11.82 -4.69 4.28
CA PHE A 217 -12.24 -6.09 4.28
C PHE A 217 -13.61 -6.25 4.94
N SER A 218 -14.62 -6.58 4.14
CA SER A 218 -16.01 -6.63 4.56
C SER A 218 -16.87 -7.48 3.62
N LYS A 219 -18.14 -7.68 3.98
CA LYS A 219 -19.11 -8.37 3.09
C LYS A 219 -19.29 -7.64 1.76
N GLU A 220 -19.11 -6.33 1.72
CA GLU A 220 -19.21 -5.52 0.50
C GLU A 220 -18.08 -5.86 -0.47
N LEU A 221 -16.86 -6.08 0.03
CA LEU A 221 -15.73 -6.57 -0.75
C LEU A 221 -16.05 -7.93 -1.39
N LEU A 222 -16.57 -8.86 -0.61
CA LEU A 222 -16.93 -10.20 -1.09
C LEU A 222 -18.01 -10.13 -2.17
N LYS A 223 -19.09 -9.35 -1.92
CA LYS A 223 -20.16 -9.14 -2.90
C LYS A 223 -19.64 -8.56 -4.20
N TYR A 224 -18.75 -7.55 -4.12
CA TYR A 224 -18.18 -6.90 -5.30
C TYR A 224 -17.33 -7.87 -6.15
N ASN A 225 -16.60 -8.77 -5.50
CA ASN A 225 -15.79 -9.80 -6.15
C ASN A 225 -16.58 -11.11 -6.43
N LYS A 226 -17.92 -11.10 -6.35
CA LYS A 226 -18.80 -12.24 -6.59
C LYS A 226 -18.46 -13.46 -5.72
N ARG A 227 -18.05 -13.22 -4.46
CA ARG A 227 -17.83 -14.25 -3.44
C ARG A 227 -19.00 -14.34 -2.48
N MET A 228 -19.25 -15.51 -1.94
CA MET A 228 -20.25 -15.74 -0.90
C MET A 228 -19.86 -14.98 0.38
N LYS A 229 -20.86 -14.61 1.18
CA LYS A 229 -20.63 -14.01 2.50
C LYS A 229 -20.03 -15.06 3.43
N ALA A 230 -18.78 -14.88 3.81
CA ALA A 230 -18.05 -15.73 4.76
C ALA A 230 -16.94 -14.90 5.46
N PRO A 231 -16.27 -15.46 6.48
CA PRO A 231 -15.22 -14.75 7.20
C PRO A 231 -13.99 -14.41 6.34
N ILE A 232 -13.43 -13.24 6.61
CA ILE A 232 -12.09 -12.86 6.16
C ILE A 232 -11.20 -12.86 7.40
N LEU A 233 -10.11 -13.62 7.35
CA LEU A 233 -9.18 -13.82 8.46
C LEU A 233 -7.86 -13.09 8.22
N LYS A 234 -7.18 -12.76 9.30
CA LYS A 234 -5.84 -12.18 9.30
C LYS A 234 -5.05 -12.59 10.54
N PHE A 235 -3.73 -12.47 10.47
CA PHE A 235 -2.88 -12.42 11.64
C PHE A 235 -3.07 -11.09 12.37
N ASN A 236 -3.14 -11.14 13.71
CA ASN A 236 -3.23 -9.95 14.54
C ASN A 236 -1.84 -9.32 14.70
N GLU A 237 -1.60 -8.22 14.00
CA GLU A 237 -0.33 -7.51 13.98
C GLU A 237 -0.16 -6.48 15.13
N GLU A 238 -1.13 -6.36 16.04
CA GLU A 238 -1.09 -5.34 17.11
C GLU A 238 0.17 -5.46 17.97
N GLY A 239 0.59 -6.69 18.29
CA GLY A 239 1.81 -6.92 19.09
C GLY A 239 3.07 -6.35 18.46
N VAL A 240 3.18 -6.35 17.13
CA VAL A 240 4.29 -5.72 16.39
C VAL A 240 4.35 -4.23 16.70
N TRP A 241 3.21 -3.55 16.63
CA TRP A 241 3.12 -2.11 16.79
C TRP A 241 3.26 -1.68 18.26
N GLU A 242 2.72 -2.45 19.18
CA GLU A 242 2.89 -2.23 20.63
C GLU A 242 4.35 -2.38 21.05
N THR A 243 5.05 -3.39 20.54
CA THR A 243 6.49 -3.56 20.78
C THR A 243 7.29 -2.36 20.28
N ARG A 244 6.94 -1.80 19.12
CA ARG A 244 7.60 -0.60 18.59
C ARG A 244 7.37 0.66 19.42
N VAL A 245 6.16 0.82 19.96
CA VAL A 245 5.84 1.93 20.88
C VAL A 245 6.65 1.81 22.18
N ASN A 246 6.74 0.60 22.73
CA ASN A 246 7.37 0.36 24.03
C ASN A 246 8.90 0.27 23.94
N ASN A 247 9.45 -0.14 22.78
CA ASN A 247 10.90 -0.30 22.54
C ASN A 247 11.35 0.42 21.26
N PRO A 248 11.28 1.75 21.17
CA PRO A 248 11.59 2.48 19.95
C PRO A 248 13.06 2.35 19.51
N LYS A 249 13.96 2.01 20.43
CA LYS A 249 15.39 1.83 20.14
C LYS A 249 15.73 0.44 19.61
N ASN A 250 14.95 -0.58 19.94
CA ASN A 250 15.23 -1.96 19.53
C ASN A 250 14.26 -2.36 18.39
N ARG A 251 14.58 -1.95 17.17
CA ARG A 251 13.77 -2.24 15.98
C ARG A 251 13.84 -3.70 15.52
N ASN A 252 14.74 -4.50 16.07
CA ASN A 252 14.96 -5.88 15.67
C ASN A 252 14.12 -6.89 16.47
N PHE A 253 13.47 -6.46 17.53
CA PHE A 253 12.61 -7.31 18.34
C PHE A 253 11.15 -7.11 17.94
N TYR A 254 10.67 -7.93 17.01
CA TYR A 254 9.27 -7.97 16.63
C TYR A 254 8.69 -9.34 16.94
N PRO A 255 7.45 -9.39 17.48
CA PRO A 255 6.71 -10.65 17.46
C PRO A 255 6.41 -11.01 16.01
N TYR A 256 6.74 -12.23 15.63
CA TYR A 256 6.47 -12.77 14.30
C TYR A 256 5.08 -13.39 14.23
N PHE A 257 4.75 -14.00 13.07
CA PHE A 257 3.45 -14.65 12.87
C PHE A 257 3.16 -15.75 13.91
N GLU A 258 4.18 -16.43 14.42
CA GLU A 258 4.07 -17.48 15.45
C GLU A 258 3.38 -16.94 16.73
N ALA A 259 3.72 -15.74 17.14
CA ALA A 259 3.12 -15.07 18.31
C ALA A 259 1.76 -14.41 18.00
N SER A 260 1.33 -14.38 16.75
CA SER A 260 0.12 -13.68 16.34
C SER A 260 -1.12 -14.54 16.48
N GLU A 261 -2.16 -13.99 17.11
CA GLU A 261 -3.52 -14.53 17.10
C GLU A 261 -4.13 -14.43 15.69
N ILE A 262 -4.87 -15.43 15.27
CA ILE A 262 -5.66 -15.38 14.03
C ILE A 262 -7.04 -14.83 14.37
N ILE A 263 -7.43 -13.73 13.73
CA ILE A 263 -8.66 -13.02 14.03
C ILE A 263 -9.48 -12.73 12.76
N PRO A 264 -10.82 -12.68 12.86
CA PRO A 264 -11.65 -12.27 11.73
C PRO A 264 -11.75 -10.75 11.64
N PHE A 265 -11.94 -10.25 10.41
CA PHE A 265 -12.51 -8.93 10.21
C PHE A 265 -14.00 -8.93 10.63
N GLN A 266 -14.52 -7.74 10.99
CA GLN A 266 -15.92 -7.59 11.40
C GLN A 266 -16.35 -8.53 12.54
N LYS A 267 -15.48 -8.71 13.53
CA LYS A 267 -15.64 -9.64 14.67
C LYS A 267 -17.07 -9.71 15.22
N LYS A 268 -17.71 -8.55 15.46
CA LYS A 268 -19.11 -8.53 15.96
C LYS A 268 -20.08 -9.25 15.03
N ASN A 269 -19.99 -9.02 13.73
CA ASN A 269 -20.90 -9.63 12.75
C ASN A 269 -20.67 -11.13 12.59
N ILE A 270 -19.43 -11.58 12.71
CA ILE A 270 -19.08 -13.00 12.65
C ILE A 270 -19.67 -13.74 13.84
N PHE A 271 -19.46 -13.24 15.06
CA PHE A 271 -19.90 -13.92 16.28
C PHE A 271 -21.38 -13.72 16.62
N SER A 272 -22.11 -12.87 15.90
CA SER A 272 -23.57 -12.75 16.00
C SER A 272 -24.35 -13.68 15.05
N SER A 273 -23.68 -14.55 14.29
CA SER A 273 -24.29 -15.49 13.34
C SER A 273 -23.65 -16.86 13.47
N ASP A 274 -24.44 -17.87 13.84
CA ASP A 274 -23.94 -19.24 14.03
C ASP A 274 -23.25 -19.80 12.79
N ASN A 275 -23.81 -19.55 11.60
CA ASN A 275 -23.21 -20.01 10.34
C ASN A 275 -21.84 -19.35 10.11
N LEU A 276 -21.73 -18.02 10.31
CA LEU A 276 -20.46 -17.33 10.13
C LEU A 276 -19.44 -17.69 11.21
N LYS A 277 -19.90 -18.02 12.42
CA LYS A 277 -19.05 -18.54 13.50
C LYS A 277 -18.48 -19.91 13.14
N LYS A 278 -19.33 -20.84 12.68
CA LYS A 278 -18.88 -22.16 12.19
C LYS A 278 -17.90 -22.04 11.01
N ASP A 279 -18.17 -21.14 10.06
CA ASP A 279 -17.26 -20.89 8.94
C ASP A 279 -15.93 -20.27 9.42
N PHE A 280 -15.96 -19.40 10.43
CA PHE A 280 -14.76 -18.86 11.06
C PHE A 280 -13.94 -19.95 11.73
N GLU A 281 -14.56 -20.87 12.47
CA GLU A 281 -13.89 -21.99 13.15
C GLU A 281 -13.17 -22.90 12.13
N LYS A 282 -13.82 -23.18 10.97
CA LYS A 282 -13.18 -23.92 9.87
C LYS A 282 -12.00 -23.15 9.27
N GLY A 283 -12.21 -21.88 8.92
CA GLY A 283 -11.12 -21.03 8.40
C GLY A 283 -9.97 -20.85 9.39
N LEU A 284 -10.26 -20.74 10.68
CA LEU A 284 -9.28 -20.67 11.76
C LEU A 284 -8.42 -21.95 11.79
N LYS A 285 -9.06 -23.14 11.73
CA LYS A 285 -8.35 -24.42 11.67
C LYS A 285 -7.41 -24.51 10.48
N LEU A 286 -7.85 -24.10 9.28
CA LEU A 286 -7.01 -24.09 8.08
C LEU A 286 -5.84 -23.10 8.22
N MET A 287 -6.11 -21.89 8.70
CA MET A 287 -5.08 -20.87 8.87
C MET A 287 -4.08 -21.20 9.99
N THR A 288 -4.52 -21.96 11.02
CA THR A 288 -3.63 -22.50 12.06
C THR A 288 -2.68 -23.53 11.47
N LYS A 289 -3.17 -24.48 10.66
CA LYS A 289 -2.31 -25.43 9.95
C LYS A 289 -1.28 -24.74 9.07
N TYR A 290 -1.70 -23.72 8.32
CA TYR A 290 -0.78 -22.91 7.51
C TYR A 290 0.30 -22.23 8.36
N LYS A 291 -0.11 -21.63 9.50
CA LYS A 291 0.78 -20.95 10.45
C LYS A 291 1.82 -21.89 11.06
N GLU A 292 1.41 -23.12 11.37
CA GLU A 292 2.21 -24.15 12.06
C GLU A 292 2.99 -25.05 11.10
N PHE A 293 2.88 -24.80 9.77
CA PHE A 293 3.49 -25.66 8.74
C PHE A 293 3.01 -27.13 8.85
N ASP A 294 1.73 -27.31 9.29
CA ASP A 294 1.12 -28.61 9.51
C ASP A 294 0.15 -28.97 8.36
N GLY A 295 0.35 -30.11 7.75
CA GLY A 295 -0.47 -30.64 6.69
C GLY A 295 -0.13 -30.17 5.28
N ASN A 296 -0.91 -30.67 4.33
CA ASN A 296 -0.70 -30.38 2.91
C ASN A 296 -1.32 -29.03 2.55
N LEU A 297 -0.59 -28.21 1.81
CA LEU A 297 -1.05 -26.89 1.38
C LEU A 297 -2.28 -26.98 0.45
N GLU A 298 -2.42 -28.04 -0.34
CA GLU A 298 -3.57 -28.29 -1.20
C GLU A 298 -4.87 -28.52 -0.43
N ASP A 299 -4.81 -28.97 0.83
CA ASP A 299 -5.97 -29.08 1.70
C ASP A 299 -6.41 -27.73 2.28
N ILE A 300 -5.48 -26.79 2.36
CA ILE A 300 -5.66 -25.47 2.95
C ILE A 300 -6.04 -24.44 1.89
N PHE A 301 -5.37 -24.48 0.71
CA PHE A 301 -5.50 -23.48 -0.35
C PHE A 301 -5.90 -24.10 -1.69
N ASP A 302 -6.51 -23.30 -2.55
CA ASP A 302 -6.44 -23.51 -3.99
C ASP A 302 -5.05 -23.10 -4.47
N LEU A 303 -4.16 -24.08 -4.72
CA LEU A 303 -2.78 -23.82 -5.10
C LEU A 303 -2.68 -23.15 -6.46
N ASN A 304 -3.58 -23.49 -7.40
CA ASN A 304 -3.58 -22.86 -8.71
C ASN A 304 -3.97 -21.37 -8.62
N TYR A 305 -4.97 -21.06 -7.80
CA TYR A 305 -5.37 -19.69 -7.52
C TYR A 305 -4.26 -18.89 -6.81
N THR A 306 -3.61 -19.48 -5.81
CA THR A 306 -2.51 -18.86 -5.07
C THR A 306 -1.29 -18.64 -5.96
N ALA A 307 -0.92 -19.61 -6.78
CA ALA A 307 0.17 -19.53 -7.75
C ALA A 307 -0.04 -18.41 -8.78
N LYS A 308 -1.28 -18.23 -9.23
CA LYS A 308 -1.65 -17.12 -10.11
C LYS A 308 -1.38 -15.76 -9.47
N ILE A 309 -1.74 -15.57 -8.21
CA ILE A 309 -1.51 -14.33 -7.47
C ILE A 309 0.00 -14.05 -7.37
N TYR A 310 0.78 -15.07 -7.01
CA TYR A 310 2.21 -14.93 -6.81
C TYR A 310 2.95 -14.63 -8.12
N ALA A 311 2.53 -15.22 -9.23
CA ALA A 311 3.06 -14.88 -10.54
C ALA A 311 2.80 -13.41 -10.92
N ILE A 312 1.60 -12.89 -10.64
CA ILE A 312 1.28 -11.47 -10.85
C ILE A 312 2.09 -10.57 -9.90
N TYR A 313 2.33 -11.00 -8.67
CA TYR A 313 3.18 -10.26 -7.73
C TYR A 313 4.59 -10.09 -8.29
N ASP A 314 5.16 -11.11 -8.92
CA ASP A 314 6.50 -11.00 -9.49
C ASP A 314 6.53 -10.14 -10.75
N ILE A 315 5.55 -10.23 -11.66
CA ILE A 315 5.41 -9.32 -12.80
C ILE A 315 5.29 -7.86 -12.34
N GLY A 316 4.56 -7.61 -11.24
CA GLY A 316 4.42 -6.27 -10.64
C GLY A 316 5.61 -5.83 -9.78
N LYS A 317 6.59 -6.69 -9.52
CA LYS A 317 7.64 -6.50 -8.51
C LYS A 317 7.06 -6.18 -7.13
N ILE A 318 5.98 -6.86 -6.77
CA ILE A 318 5.28 -6.70 -5.50
C ILE A 318 5.97 -7.57 -4.45
N ARG A 319 6.44 -6.97 -3.36
CA ARG A 319 7.03 -7.70 -2.21
C ARG A 319 6.23 -7.52 -0.94
N HIS A 320 5.65 -6.35 -0.74
CA HIS A 320 4.96 -6.00 0.50
C HIS A 320 3.78 -6.93 0.82
N SER A 321 3.06 -7.40 -0.18
CA SER A 321 1.92 -8.32 -0.02
C SER A 321 2.32 -9.72 0.46
N TYR A 322 3.59 -10.12 0.33
CA TYR A 322 4.10 -11.39 0.85
C TYR A 322 4.33 -11.38 2.37
N HIS A 323 4.43 -10.19 2.98
CA HIS A 323 4.67 -10.07 4.41
C HIS A 323 3.52 -10.69 5.20
N TRP A 324 3.84 -11.53 6.19
CA TRP A 324 2.85 -12.26 6.98
C TRP A 324 1.75 -11.36 7.57
N HIS A 325 2.11 -10.16 8.04
CA HIS A 325 1.14 -9.22 8.62
C HIS A 325 0.24 -8.55 7.58
N ASN A 326 0.55 -8.68 6.28
CA ASN A 326 -0.29 -8.21 5.18
C ASN A 326 -1.13 -9.31 4.55
N GLN A 327 -0.90 -10.59 4.88
CA GLN A 327 -1.73 -11.66 4.36
C GLN A 327 -3.15 -11.58 4.91
N ARG A 328 -4.12 -11.68 4.01
CA ARG A 328 -5.56 -11.70 4.30
C ARG A 328 -6.18 -12.84 3.53
N PHE A 329 -7.01 -13.62 4.21
CA PHE A 329 -7.60 -14.82 3.65
C PHE A 329 -9.11 -14.76 3.76
N TYR A 330 -9.79 -15.02 2.66
CA TYR A 330 -11.19 -15.32 2.63
C TYR A 330 -11.37 -16.84 2.81
N TYR A 331 -12.20 -17.26 3.76
CA TYR A 331 -12.63 -18.64 3.84
C TYR A 331 -13.70 -18.88 2.79
N ASN A 332 -13.42 -19.72 1.79
CA ASN A 332 -14.36 -20.11 0.76
C ASN A 332 -15.18 -21.33 1.24
N PRO A 333 -16.47 -21.16 1.62
CA PRO A 333 -17.27 -22.26 2.17
C PRO A 333 -17.63 -23.35 1.15
N LYS A 334 -17.59 -23.05 -0.17
CA LYS A 334 -17.85 -24.05 -1.22
C LYS A 334 -16.66 -25.01 -1.37
N ALA A 335 -15.46 -24.49 -1.38
CA ALA A 335 -14.26 -25.29 -1.56
C ALA A 335 -13.70 -25.81 -0.23
N ASN A 336 -14.15 -25.28 0.91
CA ASN A 336 -13.57 -25.49 2.24
C ASN A 336 -12.06 -25.17 2.25
N LYS A 337 -11.68 -24.04 1.63
CA LYS A 337 -10.28 -23.60 1.48
C LYS A 337 -10.14 -22.11 1.76
N LEU A 338 -8.91 -21.67 1.95
CA LEU A 338 -8.54 -20.26 2.05
C LEU A 338 -8.19 -19.70 0.67
N GLU A 339 -8.74 -18.53 0.35
CA GLU A 339 -8.35 -17.73 -0.82
C GLU A 339 -7.62 -16.47 -0.37
N HIS A 340 -6.43 -16.22 -0.90
CA HIS A 340 -5.71 -14.96 -0.70
C HIS A 340 -6.51 -13.77 -1.25
N ILE A 341 -6.43 -12.65 -0.53
CA ILE A 341 -6.94 -11.36 -0.99
C ILE A 341 -5.74 -10.51 -1.41
N ALA A 342 -5.65 -10.18 -2.68
CA ALA A 342 -4.59 -9.33 -3.20
C ALA A 342 -4.87 -7.86 -2.86
N PHE A 343 -3.95 -7.23 -2.15
CA PHE A 343 -4.01 -5.80 -1.76
C PHE A 343 -2.65 -5.35 -1.26
N ASP A 344 -2.49 -4.03 -1.04
CA ASP A 344 -1.31 -3.42 -0.41
C ASP A 344 -0.01 -3.84 -1.10
N CYS A 345 0.00 -3.66 -2.44
CA CYS A 345 1.08 -4.14 -3.30
C CYS A 345 2.39 -3.41 -3.04
N TYR A 346 2.30 -2.10 -2.80
CA TYR A 346 3.46 -1.24 -2.67
C TYR A 346 3.44 -0.48 -1.35
N ALA A 347 4.58 -0.46 -0.66
CA ALA A 347 4.78 0.28 0.60
C ALA A 347 5.22 1.74 0.39
N GLY A 348 5.16 2.27 -0.84
CA GLY A 348 5.60 3.62 -1.19
C GLY A 348 7.11 3.82 -1.31
N ILE A 349 7.91 2.79 -1.06
CA ILE A 349 9.37 2.77 -1.23
C ILE A 349 9.71 1.60 -2.14
N GLU A 350 10.20 1.89 -3.35
CA GLU A 350 10.57 0.88 -4.34
C GLU A 350 12.08 0.77 -4.55
N GLU A 351 12.88 1.40 -3.70
CA GLU A 351 14.32 1.39 -3.84
C GLU A 351 14.89 0.01 -3.54
N GLY A 352 15.49 -0.62 -4.54
CA GLY A 352 16.42 -1.72 -4.36
C GLY A 352 15.85 -3.13 -4.42
N ILE A 353 14.65 -3.36 -4.98
CA ILE A 353 14.21 -4.74 -5.29
C ILE A 353 15.08 -5.27 -6.41
N LYS A 354 16.10 -6.06 -6.04
CA LYS A 354 17.03 -6.69 -6.98
C LYS A 354 16.45 -7.97 -7.58
N ASP A 355 15.59 -8.65 -6.82
CA ASP A 355 15.06 -9.96 -7.19
C ASP A 355 13.74 -9.79 -7.94
N VAL A 356 13.72 -10.25 -9.18
CA VAL A 356 12.53 -10.21 -10.04
C VAL A 356 11.59 -11.36 -9.69
N ILE A 357 12.11 -12.49 -9.26
CA ILE A 357 11.35 -13.68 -8.88
C ILE A 357 11.55 -13.96 -7.38
N TYR A 358 10.46 -14.10 -6.67
CA TYR A 358 10.43 -14.22 -5.21
C TYR A 358 11.28 -15.35 -4.62
N GLY A 359 11.40 -16.48 -5.32
CA GLY A 359 12.22 -17.63 -4.87
C GLY A 359 13.70 -17.31 -4.58
N TYR A 360 14.20 -16.16 -5.03
CA TYR A 360 15.60 -15.74 -4.93
C TYR A 360 15.91 -14.76 -3.78
N SER A 361 14.96 -14.44 -2.92
CA SER A 361 15.26 -13.51 -1.82
C SER A 361 16.32 -14.10 -0.87
N ASP A 362 17.31 -13.29 -0.53
CA ASP A 362 18.39 -13.63 0.38
C ASP A 362 17.86 -14.07 1.75
N LYS A 363 18.37 -15.22 2.27
CA LYS A 363 17.92 -15.82 3.53
C LYS A 363 18.15 -14.94 4.76
N ASP A 364 19.16 -14.08 4.71
CA ASP A 364 19.58 -13.28 5.84
C ASP A 364 19.01 -11.86 5.84
N SER A 365 18.22 -11.51 4.83
CA SER A 365 17.57 -10.19 4.74
C SER A 365 16.42 -10.05 5.74
N TYR A 366 16.16 -8.82 6.19
CA TYR A 366 14.97 -8.49 6.97
C TYR A 366 13.69 -8.96 6.27
N ASP A 367 13.66 -8.88 4.95
CA ASP A 367 12.53 -9.28 4.12
C ASP A 367 12.27 -10.80 4.19
N PHE A 368 13.31 -11.63 4.33
CA PHE A 368 13.16 -13.06 4.52
C PHE A 368 12.29 -13.40 5.73
N LYS A 369 12.53 -12.78 6.89
CA LYS A 369 11.76 -13.01 8.11
C LYS A 369 10.29 -12.60 7.96
N MET A 370 10.03 -11.52 7.23
CA MET A 370 8.67 -11.02 6.99
C MET A 370 7.90 -11.90 6.00
N THR A 371 8.59 -12.54 5.07
CA THR A 371 8.00 -13.33 3.99
C THR A 371 8.08 -14.84 4.21
N TYR A 372 8.72 -15.28 5.30
CA TYR A 372 9.00 -16.69 5.60
C TYR A 372 7.77 -17.59 5.48
N LEU A 373 6.65 -17.17 6.04
CA LEU A 373 5.41 -17.93 6.01
C LEU A 373 4.95 -18.24 4.57
N SER A 374 5.13 -17.30 3.64
CA SER A 374 4.74 -17.48 2.23
C SER A 374 5.66 -18.44 1.48
N LYS A 375 6.88 -18.66 1.96
CA LYS A 375 7.87 -19.48 1.25
C LYS A 375 7.52 -20.96 1.23
N GLN A 376 6.68 -21.44 2.13
CA GLN A 376 6.24 -22.84 2.14
C GLN A 376 5.55 -23.25 0.83
N PHE A 377 4.91 -22.32 0.11
CA PHE A 377 4.33 -22.61 -1.20
C PHE A 377 5.37 -23.07 -2.22
N PHE A 378 6.58 -22.52 -2.17
CA PHE A 378 7.67 -22.87 -3.10
C PHE A 378 8.32 -24.24 -2.80
N ASN A 379 7.90 -24.91 -1.72
CA ASN A 379 8.27 -26.30 -1.42
C ASN A 379 7.23 -27.31 -1.94
N ASN A 380 6.15 -26.84 -2.56
CA ASN A 380 5.07 -27.68 -3.07
C ASN A 380 5.15 -27.74 -4.60
N ASP A 381 5.34 -28.93 -5.16
CA ASP A 381 5.53 -29.13 -6.60
C ASP A 381 4.33 -28.72 -7.44
N ILE A 382 3.09 -28.93 -6.92
CA ILE A 382 1.85 -28.54 -7.61
C ILE A 382 1.80 -27.01 -7.71
N PHE A 383 2.12 -26.32 -6.61
CA PHE A 383 2.19 -24.86 -6.62
C PHE A 383 3.26 -24.36 -7.57
N VAL A 384 4.49 -24.89 -7.50
CA VAL A 384 5.63 -24.46 -8.34
C VAL A 384 5.34 -24.67 -9.82
N SER A 385 4.74 -25.82 -10.19
CA SER A 385 4.32 -26.10 -11.56
C SER A 385 3.30 -25.06 -12.09
N SER A 386 2.25 -24.80 -11.29
CA SER A 386 1.22 -23.80 -11.62
C SER A 386 1.80 -22.39 -11.67
N TYR A 387 2.67 -22.05 -10.74
CA TYR A 387 3.33 -20.74 -10.68
C TYR A 387 4.20 -20.47 -11.91
N LYS A 388 5.01 -21.44 -12.37
CA LYS A 388 5.80 -21.34 -13.60
C LYS A 388 4.90 -21.16 -14.83
N LYS A 389 3.80 -21.92 -14.91
CA LYS A 389 2.81 -21.76 -15.96
C LYS A 389 2.24 -20.34 -16.03
N PHE A 390 1.89 -19.75 -14.87
CA PHE A 390 1.36 -18.38 -14.81
C PHE A 390 2.43 -17.33 -15.05
N LEU A 391 3.67 -17.53 -14.60
CA LEU A 391 4.77 -16.62 -14.96
C LEU A 391 4.99 -16.57 -16.46
N ASN A 392 4.98 -17.72 -17.14
CA ASN A 392 5.04 -17.77 -18.59
C ASN A 392 3.86 -16.98 -19.21
N LYS A 393 2.61 -17.30 -18.82
CA LYS A 393 1.42 -16.60 -19.34
C LYS A 393 1.49 -15.09 -19.17
N PHE A 394 1.80 -14.62 -17.97
CA PHE A 394 1.73 -13.19 -17.64
C PHE A 394 2.96 -12.39 -18.11
N SER A 395 4.04 -13.07 -18.48
CA SER A 395 5.19 -12.45 -19.13
C SER A 395 5.12 -12.42 -20.65
N GLU A 396 4.12 -13.07 -21.27
CA GLU A 396 3.95 -13.02 -22.73
C GLU A 396 3.67 -11.60 -23.24
N PRO A 397 4.30 -11.17 -24.34
CA PRO A 397 4.12 -9.82 -24.88
C PRO A 397 2.66 -9.51 -25.23
N GLU A 398 1.93 -10.48 -25.77
CA GLU A 398 0.53 -10.35 -26.15
C GLU A 398 -0.35 -10.06 -24.93
N TYR A 399 -0.16 -10.79 -23.83
CA TYR A 399 -0.92 -10.56 -22.58
C TYR A 399 -0.70 -9.13 -22.05
N LEU A 400 0.55 -8.67 -22.05
CA LEU A 400 0.88 -7.32 -21.56
C LEU A 400 0.37 -6.24 -22.50
N THR A 401 0.44 -6.47 -23.81
CA THR A 401 -0.11 -5.56 -24.81
C THR A 401 -1.61 -5.39 -24.63
N ASP A 402 -2.34 -6.47 -24.37
CA ASP A 402 -3.77 -6.43 -24.09
C ASP A 402 -4.09 -5.63 -22.81
N ILE A 403 -3.33 -5.84 -21.73
CA ILE A 403 -3.46 -5.06 -20.49
C ILE A 403 -3.19 -3.58 -20.72
N ILE A 404 -2.12 -3.24 -21.43
CA ILE A 404 -1.75 -1.85 -21.74
C ILE A 404 -2.83 -1.20 -22.59
N ASN A 405 -3.25 -1.84 -23.69
CA ASN A 405 -4.30 -1.32 -24.56
C ASN A 405 -5.61 -1.08 -23.81
N LYS A 406 -5.98 -2.00 -22.93
CA LYS A 406 -7.20 -1.92 -22.11
C LYS A 406 -7.17 -0.75 -21.13
N TYR A 407 -6.00 -0.42 -20.57
CA TYR A 407 -5.92 0.53 -19.44
C TYR A 407 -5.16 1.83 -19.74
N SER A 408 -4.45 1.96 -20.87
CA SER A 408 -3.65 3.14 -21.23
C SER A 408 -4.46 4.44 -21.15
N THR A 409 -5.59 4.54 -21.84
CA THR A 409 -6.43 5.75 -21.85
C THR A 409 -6.84 6.17 -20.43
N SER A 410 -7.20 5.19 -19.57
CA SER A 410 -7.60 5.48 -18.20
C SER A 410 -6.40 5.86 -17.33
N SER A 411 -5.26 5.19 -17.50
CA SER A 411 -4.04 5.50 -16.76
C SER A 411 -3.48 6.86 -17.13
N ASP A 412 -3.49 7.22 -18.42
CA ASP A 412 -3.00 8.52 -18.92
C ASP A 412 -3.86 9.67 -18.42
N SER A 413 -5.19 9.48 -18.44
CA SER A 413 -6.12 10.45 -17.87
C SER A 413 -5.87 10.66 -16.37
N LEU A 414 -5.71 9.57 -15.61
CA LEU A 414 -5.41 9.64 -14.18
C LEU A 414 -4.02 10.21 -13.92
N ASN A 415 -3.01 9.86 -14.72
CA ASN A 415 -1.66 10.37 -14.63
C ASN A 415 -1.63 11.89 -14.84
N THR A 416 -2.32 12.38 -15.86
CA THR A 416 -2.49 13.81 -16.11
C THR A 416 -3.08 14.53 -14.91
N ILE A 417 -4.12 13.98 -14.30
CA ILE A 417 -4.76 14.57 -13.11
C ILE A 417 -3.81 14.53 -11.90
N LEU A 418 -3.11 13.42 -11.68
CA LEU A 418 -2.16 13.28 -10.57
C LEU A 418 -0.96 14.21 -10.72
N LYS A 419 -0.37 14.35 -11.90
CA LYS A 419 0.73 15.28 -12.20
C LYS A 419 0.39 16.74 -11.89
N TYR A 420 -0.87 17.10 -11.92
CA TYR A 420 -1.32 18.45 -11.59
C TYR A 420 -1.08 18.84 -10.13
N GLU A 421 -1.13 17.87 -9.23
CA GLU A 421 -0.87 18.09 -7.82
C GLU A 421 0.48 17.55 -7.39
N PHE A 422 0.92 16.45 -7.98
CA PHE A 422 2.19 15.77 -7.71
C PHE A 422 3.13 15.97 -8.88
N LEU A 423 3.71 17.15 -9.00
CA LEU A 423 4.45 17.62 -10.18
C LEU A 423 5.67 16.76 -10.53
N ASP A 424 6.29 16.14 -9.53
CA ASP A 424 7.44 15.22 -9.70
C ASP A 424 7.00 13.77 -9.95
N TYR A 425 5.69 13.51 -10.00
CA TYR A 425 5.18 12.17 -10.22
C TYR A 425 5.14 11.84 -11.70
N GLU A 426 5.70 10.69 -12.04
CA GLU A 426 5.62 10.11 -13.36
C GLU A 426 5.18 8.66 -13.29
N PHE A 427 4.35 8.26 -14.22
CA PHE A 427 3.91 6.90 -14.37
C PHE A 427 4.04 6.48 -15.83
N ASP A 428 4.73 5.38 -16.03
CA ASP A 428 4.79 4.68 -17.29
C ASP A 428 4.32 3.24 -17.07
N ILE A 429 3.23 2.86 -17.72
CA ILE A 429 2.65 1.50 -17.62
C ILE A 429 3.59 0.45 -18.25
N ASN A 430 4.50 0.86 -19.12
CA ASN A 430 5.45 -0.04 -19.78
C ASN A 430 6.45 -0.69 -18.80
N TYR A 431 6.54 -0.21 -17.55
CA TYR A 431 7.34 -0.89 -16.53
C TYR A 431 6.97 -2.38 -16.37
N LEU A 432 5.71 -2.76 -16.68
CA LEU A 432 5.26 -4.15 -16.68
C LEU A 432 5.96 -4.97 -17.78
N ILE A 433 6.21 -4.37 -18.95
CA ILE A 433 6.96 -5.00 -20.04
C ILE A 433 8.39 -5.27 -19.63
N ASP A 434 9.05 -4.27 -19.02
CA ASP A 434 10.44 -4.41 -18.56
C ASP A 434 10.57 -5.50 -17.50
N ASN A 435 9.63 -5.53 -16.54
CA ASN A 435 9.61 -6.57 -15.53
C ASN A 435 9.38 -7.96 -16.10
N ALA A 436 8.44 -8.09 -17.04
CA ALA A 436 8.13 -9.36 -17.69
C ALA A 436 9.29 -9.87 -18.53
N LYS A 437 10.02 -8.96 -19.23
CA LYS A 437 11.24 -9.30 -19.95
C LYS A 437 12.28 -9.91 -19.01
N ALA A 438 12.53 -9.25 -17.88
CA ALA A 438 13.44 -9.76 -16.86
C ALA A 438 12.98 -11.12 -16.28
N VAL A 439 11.67 -11.33 -16.07
CA VAL A 439 11.12 -12.64 -15.67
C VAL A 439 11.42 -13.71 -16.72
N ARG A 440 11.19 -13.43 -17.99
CA ARG A 440 11.45 -14.41 -19.07
C ARG A 440 12.93 -14.77 -19.21
N GLU A 441 13.83 -13.84 -19.01
CA GLU A 441 15.28 -14.09 -19.03
C GLU A 441 15.71 -15.03 -17.87
N LEU A 442 15.04 -14.96 -16.74
CA LEU A 442 15.33 -15.77 -15.56
C LEU A 442 14.64 -17.14 -15.57
N LEU A 443 13.46 -17.27 -16.17
CA LEU A 443 12.66 -18.51 -16.14
C LEU A 443 13.40 -19.76 -16.60
N PRO A 444 14.23 -19.75 -17.67
CA PRO A 444 15.00 -20.93 -18.09
C PRO A 444 16.02 -21.39 -17.03
N ILE A 445 16.61 -20.46 -16.30
CA ILE A 445 17.56 -20.74 -15.22
C ILE A 445 16.87 -21.50 -14.07
N TYR A 446 15.61 -21.13 -13.80
CA TYR A 446 14.82 -21.78 -12.75
C TYR A 446 14.23 -23.12 -13.18
N THR A 447 13.99 -23.32 -14.47
CA THR A 447 13.47 -24.59 -14.98
C THR A 447 14.55 -25.67 -15.05
N SER A 448 15.80 -25.29 -15.27
CA SER A 448 16.94 -26.22 -15.33
C SER A 448 17.43 -26.69 -13.93
N ASN A 449 17.12 -25.95 -12.88
CA ASN A 449 17.57 -26.22 -11.51
C ASN A 449 16.39 -26.45 -10.54
N HIS A 450 15.67 -27.57 -10.71
CA HIS A 450 14.64 -28.02 -9.75
C HIS A 450 15.14 -28.05 -8.28
N ASN A 451 16.45 -28.25 -8.11
CA ASN A 451 17.13 -28.31 -6.81
C ASN A 451 17.40 -26.92 -6.18
N PHE A 452 17.30 -25.82 -6.90
CA PHE A 452 17.67 -24.50 -6.37
C PHE A 452 16.57 -23.89 -5.49
N LEU A 453 15.31 -24.01 -5.89
CA LEU A 453 14.18 -23.56 -5.08
C LEU A 453 13.99 -24.40 -3.80
N VAL A 454 14.31 -25.70 -3.87
CA VAL A 454 14.16 -26.65 -2.75
C VAL A 454 15.37 -26.67 -1.80
N LYS A 455 16.61 -26.49 -2.30
CA LYS A 455 17.83 -26.54 -1.48
C LYS A 455 17.97 -25.41 -0.46
N HIS A 456 17.32 -24.29 -0.67
CA HIS A 456 17.42 -23.14 0.24
C HIS A 456 16.45 -23.17 1.42
N ILE A 457 15.57 -24.17 1.53
CA ILE A 457 14.52 -24.22 2.55
C ILE A 457 14.67 -25.44 3.49
N LYS A 458 15.64 -26.32 3.27
CA LYS A 458 15.96 -27.36 4.26
C LYS A 458 16.70 -26.73 5.44
N TYR A 459 16.02 -26.67 6.57
CA TYR A 459 16.60 -26.36 7.88
C TYR A 459 17.44 -27.53 8.37
N ASN A 460 18.62 -27.20 8.84
CA ASN A 460 19.25 -27.93 9.96
C ASN A 460 18.80 -27.28 11.25
#